data_51f21405ad5cce105f112f08f2a1f7a5
#
_entry.id   51f21405ad5cce105f112f08f2a1f7a5
#
_cell.length_a   1.000
_cell.length_b   1.000
_cell.length_c   1.000
_cell.angle_alpha   90.00
_cell.angle_beta   90.00
_cell.angle_gamma   90.00
#
_symmetry.space_group_name_H-M   'P 1'
#
loop_
_entity.id
_entity.type
_entity.pdbx_description
1 polymer ?
#
loop_
_entity_poly.entity_id
_entity_poly.type
_entity_poly.pdbx_seq_one_letter_code
_entity_poly.pdbx_strand_id
1 'polypeptide(L)'
;GRTEAQVSADISARLIAEGHDVVNFAIVAAGENAASPHHHAGSRVITKNEIVLCDFGGTMNGYCSDITRCVYTGKPAADVAAAYEVLFASQAAGVAAGVVGAACQDVDSASRRVIEAAGFGEYFVHRTGHGIGMEAHEEPYMVSGNTLPIAAGHAFSVEPGIYIAGKWGMRLEDIVVATHTGPVSMNTVNHALVTVEA
;
A
#
# COMPACT_ATOMS: atom_id res chain seq x y z
N GLY A 1 10.12 9.45 18.91
CA GLY A 1 10.55 8.82 20.17
C GLY A 1 9.79 7.53 20.49
N ARG A 2 8.78 7.15 19.69
CA ARG A 2 8.05 5.88 19.80
C ARG A 2 8.74 4.80 18.96
N THR A 3 8.60 3.55 19.36
CA THR A 3 9.08 2.42 18.55
C THR A 3 8.06 2.01 17.50
N GLU A 4 8.51 1.31 16.44
CA GLU A 4 7.63 0.69 15.45
C GLU A 4 6.58 -0.21 16.11
N ALA A 5 7.01 -1.05 17.07
CA ALA A 5 6.11 -1.95 17.81
C ALA A 5 5.05 -1.21 18.60
N GLN A 6 5.37 -0.05 19.20
CA GLN A 6 4.39 0.75 19.92
C GLN A 6 3.34 1.36 18.98
N VAL A 7 3.74 1.81 17.80
CA VAL A 7 2.80 2.35 16.80
C VAL A 7 1.94 1.22 16.22
N SER A 8 2.53 0.07 15.93
CA SER A 8 1.79 -1.13 15.49
C SER A 8 0.74 -1.58 16.50
N ALA A 9 1.09 -1.55 17.80
CA ALA A 9 0.14 -1.89 18.87
C ALA A 9 -1.04 -0.89 18.93
N ASP A 10 -0.79 0.41 18.73
CA ASP A 10 -1.87 1.41 18.69
C ASP A 10 -2.79 1.22 17.48
N ILE A 11 -2.21 0.94 16.30
CA ILE A 11 -2.98 0.63 15.09
C ILE A 11 -3.86 -0.59 15.34
N SER A 12 -3.31 -1.66 15.92
CA SER A 12 -4.04 -2.87 16.26
C SER A 12 -5.18 -2.60 17.24
N ALA A 13 -4.92 -1.84 18.31
CA ALA A 13 -5.94 -1.46 19.27
C ALA A 13 -7.05 -0.60 18.63
N ARG A 14 -6.68 0.27 17.68
CA ARG A 14 -7.64 1.12 16.98
C ARG A 14 -8.52 0.32 16.02
N LEU A 15 -7.97 -0.65 15.29
CA LEU A 15 -8.74 -1.54 14.42
C LEU A 15 -9.86 -2.24 15.21
N ILE A 16 -9.53 -2.80 16.37
CA ILE A 16 -10.54 -3.44 17.25
C ILE A 16 -11.57 -2.41 17.75
N ALA A 17 -11.11 -1.22 18.16
CA ALA A 17 -12.01 -0.16 18.64
C ALA A 17 -12.97 0.36 17.56
N GLU A 18 -12.57 0.30 16.28
CA GLU A 18 -13.41 0.67 15.13
C GLU A 18 -14.29 -0.48 14.62
N GLY A 19 -14.28 -1.64 15.30
CA GLY A 19 -15.22 -2.72 15.06
C GLY A 19 -14.69 -3.92 14.30
N HIS A 20 -13.38 -4.01 14.05
CA HIS A 20 -12.80 -5.25 13.51
C HIS A 20 -12.87 -6.37 14.55
N ASP A 21 -13.25 -7.57 14.10
CA ASP A 21 -13.29 -8.77 14.92
C ASP A 21 -11.88 -9.29 15.22
N VAL A 22 -10.98 -9.16 14.26
CA VAL A 22 -9.59 -9.65 14.30
C VAL A 22 -8.67 -8.63 13.60
N VAL A 23 -7.49 -8.42 14.16
CA VAL A 23 -6.37 -7.76 13.48
C VAL A 23 -5.58 -8.83 12.72
N ASN A 24 -5.54 -8.75 11.41
CA ASN A 24 -4.81 -9.72 10.58
C ASN A 24 -3.32 -9.38 10.57
N PHE A 25 -2.99 -8.11 10.45
CA PHE A 25 -1.62 -7.59 10.49
C PHE A 25 -1.61 -6.09 10.79
N ALA A 26 -0.46 -5.59 11.27
CA ALA A 26 -0.17 -4.17 11.46
C ALA A 26 1.35 -3.96 11.30
N ILE A 27 1.79 -3.81 10.06
CA ILE A 27 3.17 -3.49 9.71
C ILE A 27 3.41 -2.01 9.99
N VAL A 28 4.47 -1.71 10.73
CA VAL A 28 5.02 -0.37 10.87
C VAL A 28 6.52 -0.46 10.63
N ALA A 29 6.98 0.20 9.59
CA ALA A 29 8.38 0.18 9.18
C ALA A 29 8.89 1.60 8.99
N ALA A 30 9.98 1.97 9.66
CA ALA A 30 10.52 3.32 9.65
C ALA A 30 11.92 3.37 9.05
N GLY A 31 12.22 4.44 8.29
CA GLY A 31 13.52 4.65 7.67
C GLY A 31 13.97 3.48 6.81
N GLU A 32 15.15 2.92 7.09
CA GLU A 32 15.71 1.80 6.35
C GLU A 32 14.88 0.50 6.44
N ASN A 33 14.17 0.28 7.55
CA ASN A 33 13.29 -0.87 7.70
C ASN A 33 12.13 -0.86 6.70
N ALA A 34 11.66 0.32 6.30
CA ALA A 34 10.62 0.46 5.29
C ALA A 34 11.04 -0.06 3.90
N ALA A 35 12.34 -0.24 3.65
CA ALA A 35 12.84 -0.87 2.43
C ALA A 35 12.57 -2.39 2.36
N SER A 36 12.05 -2.99 3.44
CA SER A 36 11.59 -4.38 3.47
C SER A 36 10.07 -4.43 3.40
N PRO A 37 9.46 -4.88 2.29
CA PRO A 37 7.99 -4.86 2.12
C PRO A 37 7.19 -5.59 3.21
N HIS A 38 7.78 -6.64 3.79
CA HIS A 38 7.16 -7.48 4.83
C HIS A 38 7.87 -7.34 6.19
N HIS A 39 8.32 -6.12 6.52
CA HIS A 39 8.97 -5.86 7.80
C HIS A 39 8.03 -6.14 8.97
N HIS A 40 8.58 -6.73 10.04
CA HIS A 40 7.86 -6.89 11.31
C HIS A 40 8.26 -5.76 12.25
N ALA A 41 7.27 -5.01 12.74
CA ALA A 41 7.47 -3.90 13.67
C ALA A 41 8.26 -4.32 14.91
N GLY A 42 9.39 -3.67 15.13
CA GLY A 42 10.35 -4.02 16.19
C GLY A 42 10.57 -2.90 17.20
N SER A 43 11.68 -3.02 17.93
CA SER A 43 12.11 -2.06 18.94
C SER A 43 12.82 -0.82 18.36
N ARG A 44 12.97 -0.70 17.04
CA ARG A 44 13.53 0.47 16.39
C ARG A 44 12.71 1.70 16.75
N VAL A 45 13.39 2.72 17.24
CA VAL A 45 12.77 4.01 17.58
C VAL A 45 12.61 4.83 16.30
N ILE A 46 11.41 5.32 16.06
CA ILE A 46 11.12 6.25 14.96
C ILE A 46 11.76 7.59 15.28
N THR A 47 12.55 8.11 14.32
CA THR A 47 13.34 9.33 14.47
C THR A 47 12.85 10.45 13.54
N LYS A 48 13.48 11.61 13.61
CA LYS A 48 13.18 12.73 12.70
C LYS A 48 13.71 12.48 11.29
N ASN A 49 13.00 13.06 10.31
CA ASN A 49 13.39 13.09 8.91
C ASN A 49 13.46 11.70 8.26
N GLU A 50 12.48 10.86 8.55
CA GLU A 50 12.35 9.55 7.91
C GLU A 50 10.92 9.22 7.51
N ILE A 51 10.79 8.32 6.56
CA ILE A 51 9.51 7.73 6.16
C ILE A 51 9.06 6.73 7.22
N VAL A 52 7.76 6.69 7.49
CA VAL A 52 7.10 5.65 8.28
C VAL A 52 6.00 5.06 7.42
N LEU A 53 6.19 3.83 6.99
CA LEU A 53 5.20 3.05 6.27
C LEU A 53 4.33 2.34 7.30
N CYS A 54 3.01 2.52 7.18
CA CYS A 54 1.99 1.85 7.98
C CYS A 54 1.08 1.07 7.04
N ASP A 55 1.10 -0.25 7.17
CA ASP A 55 0.30 -1.16 6.37
C ASP A 55 -0.44 -2.10 7.32
N PHE A 56 -1.77 -2.07 7.26
CA PHE A 56 -2.57 -2.75 8.25
C PHE A 56 -3.96 -3.13 7.73
N GLY A 57 -4.45 -4.22 8.27
CA GLY A 57 -5.77 -4.72 7.97
C GLY A 57 -6.29 -5.66 9.05
N GLY A 58 -7.56 -5.91 8.97
CA GLY A 58 -8.27 -6.80 9.89
C GLY A 58 -9.48 -7.42 9.24
N THR A 59 -10.19 -8.24 9.99
CA THR A 59 -11.44 -8.87 9.55
C THR A 59 -12.62 -8.22 10.29
N MET A 60 -13.65 -7.86 9.55
CA MET A 60 -14.92 -7.35 10.07
C MET A 60 -16.07 -8.09 9.40
N ASN A 61 -16.94 -8.73 10.19
CA ASN A 61 -18.09 -9.52 9.70
C ASN A 61 -17.69 -10.55 8.63
N GLY A 62 -16.50 -11.18 8.78
CA GLY A 62 -15.97 -12.20 7.88
C GLY A 62 -15.27 -11.67 6.62
N TYR A 63 -15.16 -10.36 6.42
CA TYR A 63 -14.45 -9.75 5.30
C TYR A 63 -13.17 -9.06 5.75
N CYS A 64 -12.12 -9.21 4.94
CA CYS A 64 -10.83 -8.59 5.19
C CYS A 64 -10.79 -7.14 4.69
N SER A 65 -10.05 -6.31 5.41
CA SER A 65 -9.67 -4.95 5.02
C SER A 65 -8.17 -4.84 4.85
N ASP A 66 -7.73 -3.90 4.02
CA ASP A 66 -6.32 -3.63 3.77
C ASP A 66 -6.09 -2.17 3.40
N ILE A 67 -4.99 -1.58 3.87
CA ILE A 67 -4.58 -0.22 3.54
C ILE A 67 -3.12 0.02 3.87
N THR A 68 -2.38 0.63 2.96
CA THR A 68 -1.05 1.18 3.25
C THR A 68 -1.04 2.70 3.08
N ARG A 69 -0.46 3.39 4.06
CA ARG A 69 -0.15 4.83 3.99
C ARG A 69 1.25 5.09 4.52
N CYS A 70 1.86 6.14 3.97
CA CYS A 70 3.15 6.64 4.45
C CYS A 70 2.98 7.97 5.17
N VAL A 71 3.75 8.12 6.25
CA VAL A 71 3.91 9.37 7.00
C VAL A 71 5.39 9.75 6.97
N TYR A 72 5.70 11.04 6.97
CA TYR A 72 7.07 11.53 7.10
C TYR A 72 7.23 12.33 8.39
N THR A 73 8.26 12.01 9.16
CA THR A 73 8.57 12.72 10.41
C THR A 73 9.43 13.94 10.11
N GLY A 74 8.83 15.13 10.22
CA GLY A 74 9.48 16.39 9.85
C GLY A 74 9.25 16.78 8.40
N LYS A 75 10.20 17.51 7.79
CA LYS A 75 10.10 17.96 6.40
C LYS A 75 10.74 16.95 5.44
N PRO A 76 10.01 16.40 4.47
CA PRO A 76 10.57 15.46 3.51
C PRO A 76 11.75 16.04 2.75
N ALA A 77 12.81 15.24 2.58
CA ALA A 77 13.88 15.55 1.65
C ALA A 77 13.32 15.59 0.21
N ALA A 78 13.94 16.40 -0.66
CA ALA A 78 13.39 16.65 -1.99
C ALA A 78 13.30 15.38 -2.85
N ASP A 79 14.26 14.47 -2.72
CA ASP A 79 14.29 13.19 -3.42
C ASP A 79 13.19 12.24 -2.91
N VAL A 80 12.93 12.21 -1.61
CA VAL A 80 11.84 11.42 -1.01
C VAL A 80 10.48 11.97 -1.46
N ALA A 81 10.30 13.29 -1.42
CA ALA A 81 9.07 13.92 -1.88
C ALA A 81 8.81 13.63 -3.37
N ALA A 82 9.83 13.75 -4.21
CA ALA A 82 9.72 13.46 -5.65
C ALA A 82 9.39 11.98 -5.91
N ALA A 83 10.02 11.04 -5.18
CA ALA A 83 9.72 9.62 -5.30
C ALA A 83 8.28 9.30 -4.84
N TYR A 84 7.77 10.00 -3.82
CA TYR A 84 6.38 9.83 -3.37
C TYR A 84 5.36 10.29 -4.42
N GLU A 85 5.63 11.39 -5.13
CA GLU A 85 4.79 11.84 -6.25
C GLU A 85 4.75 10.81 -7.39
N VAL A 86 5.87 10.15 -7.67
CA VAL A 86 5.92 9.03 -8.63
C VAL A 86 5.05 7.87 -8.14
N LEU A 87 5.16 7.51 -6.87
CA LEU A 87 4.36 6.45 -6.25
C LEU A 87 2.86 6.78 -6.30
N PHE A 88 2.50 8.02 -5.98
CA PHE A 88 1.12 8.51 -6.05
C PHE A 88 0.55 8.38 -7.47
N ALA A 89 1.30 8.82 -8.48
CA ALA A 89 0.91 8.71 -9.88
C ALA A 89 0.80 7.25 -10.34
N SER A 90 1.68 6.38 -9.83
CA SER A 90 1.67 4.93 -10.10
C SER A 90 0.41 4.26 -9.56
N GLN A 91 0.04 4.56 -8.31
CA GLN A 91 -1.16 4.01 -7.68
C GLN A 91 -2.41 4.48 -8.44
N ALA A 92 -2.51 5.75 -8.76
CA ALA A 92 -3.62 6.30 -9.54
C ALA A 92 -3.75 5.66 -10.93
N ALA A 93 -2.62 5.38 -11.61
CA ALA A 93 -2.60 4.69 -12.91
C ALA A 93 -3.10 3.25 -12.79
N GLY A 94 -2.69 2.53 -11.74
CA GLY A 94 -3.17 1.18 -11.45
C GLY A 94 -4.67 1.14 -11.17
N VAL A 95 -5.18 2.05 -10.33
CA VAL A 95 -6.61 2.18 -10.06
C VAL A 95 -7.38 2.44 -11.37
N ALA A 96 -6.93 3.40 -12.18
CA ALA A 96 -7.60 3.73 -13.44
C ALA A 96 -7.63 2.56 -14.45
N ALA A 97 -6.65 1.65 -14.40
CA ALA A 97 -6.60 0.44 -15.24
C ALA A 97 -7.53 -0.67 -14.74
N GLY A 98 -8.02 -0.62 -13.49
CA GLY A 98 -8.84 -1.64 -12.85
C GLY A 98 -10.29 -1.69 -13.34
N VAL A 99 -10.53 -1.61 -14.63
CA VAL A 99 -11.87 -1.60 -15.23
C VAL A 99 -12.36 -3.00 -15.58
N VAL A 100 -13.66 -3.22 -15.55
CA VAL A 100 -14.28 -4.49 -15.97
C VAL A 100 -13.87 -4.85 -17.40
N GLY A 101 -13.39 -6.06 -17.59
CA GLY A 101 -12.94 -6.60 -18.88
C GLY A 101 -11.46 -6.37 -19.17
N ALA A 102 -10.75 -5.51 -18.46
CA ALA A 102 -9.29 -5.41 -18.55
C ALA A 102 -8.64 -6.69 -18.00
N ALA A 103 -7.46 -7.05 -18.48
CA ALA A 103 -6.71 -8.14 -17.91
C ALA A 103 -6.06 -7.71 -16.58
N CYS A 104 -5.99 -8.62 -15.61
CA CYS A 104 -5.37 -8.32 -14.31
C CYS A 104 -3.93 -7.80 -14.43
N GLN A 105 -3.16 -8.32 -15.42
CA GLN A 105 -1.81 -7.82 -15.73
C GLN A 105 -1.78 -6.35 -16.17
N ASP A 106 -2.88 -5.80 -16.68
CA ASP A 106 -2.92 -4.42 -17.16
C ASP A 106 -2.86 -3.42 -15.99
N VAL A 107 -3.41 -3.80 -14.83
CA VAL A 107 -3.27 -3.05 -13.57
C VAL A 107 -1.81 -2.99 -13.14
N ASP A 108 -1.12 -4.16 -13.12
CA ASP A 108 0.31 -4.22 -12.80
C ASP A 108 1.15 -3.40 -13.80
N SER A 109 0.89 -3.57 -15.08
CA SER A 109 1.61 -2.86 -16.14
C SER A 109 1.41 -1.34 -16.07
N ALA A 110 0.20 -0.87 -15.72
CA ALA A 110 -0.08 0.56 -15.60
C ALA A 110 0.71 1.20 -14.46
N SER A 111 0.68 0.59 -13.27
CA SER A 111 1.44 1.05 -12.11
C SER A 111 2.95 0.98 -12.37
N ARG A 112 3.44 -0.15 -12.84
CA ARG A 112 4.87 -0.43 -13.03
C ARG A 112 5.52 0.53 -14.03
N ARG A 113 4.86 0.82 -15.16
CA ARG A 113 5.38 1.75 -16.18
C ARG A 113 5.66 3.15 -15.62
N VAL A 114 4.85 3.65 -14.70
CA VAL A 114 5.08 4.98 -14.09
C VAL A 114 6.36 4.97 -13.27
N ILE A 115 6.57 3.94 -12.46
CA ILE A 115 7.76 3.78 -11.62
C ILE A 115 9.01 3.56 -12.48
N GLU A 116 8.92 2.74 -13.53
CA GLU A 116 10.01 2.48 -14.47
C GLU A 116 10.42 3.74 -15.23
N ALA A 117 9.46 4.52 -15.75
CA ALA A 117 9.71 5.76 -16.47
C ALA A 117 10.41 6.83 -15.62
N ALA A 118 10.22 6.78 -14.30
CA ALA A 118 10.90 7.65 -13.34
C ALA A 118 12.27 7.12 -12.88
N GLY A 119 12.72 5.96 -13.39
CA GLY A 119 14.01 5.36 -13.06
C GLY A 119 14.03 4.54 -11.77
N PHE A 120 12.86 4.19 -11.21
CA PHE A 120 12.74 3.38 -9.99
C PHE A 120 12.32 1.92 -10.26
N GLY A 121 12.31 1.45 -11.50
CA GLY A 121 11.78 0.14 -11.88
C GLY A 121 12.42 -1.02 -11.12
N GLU A 122 13.73 -1.01 -10.88
CA GLU A 122 14.45 -2.04 -10.12
C GLU A 122 14.04 -2.12 -8.64
N TYR A 123 13.41 -1.06 -8.11
CA TYR A 123 12.98 -0.96 -6.72
C TYR A 123 11.51 -1.33 -6.50
N PHE A 124 10.77 -1.66 -7.56
CA PHE A 124 9.41 -2.18 -7.45
C PHE A 124 9.42 -3.72 -7.57
N VAL A 125 9.61 -4.40 -6.48
CA VAL A 125 10.04 -5.80 -6.40
C VAL A 125 8.90 -6.82 -6.18
N HIS A 126 7.65 -6.40 -6.15
CA HIS A 126 6.50 -7.28 -5.96
C HIS A 126 5.39 -7.02 -7.01
N ARG A 127 4.34 -7.81 -7.01
CA ARG A 127 3.12 -7.59 -7.80
C ARG A 127 2.40 -6.31 -7.37
N THR A 128 1.59 -5.74 -8.24
CA THR A 128 0.82 -4.52 -7.92
C THR A 128 -0.35 -4.77 -7.00
N GLY A 129 -0.86 -6.01 -6.90
CA GLY A 129 -1.97 -6.26 -6.00
C GLY A 129 -2.45 -7.71 -5.99
N HIS A 130 -3.46 -7.94 -5.18
CA HIS A 130 -4.11 -9.23 -4.95
C HIS A 130 -5.62 -9.06 -4.75
N GLY A 131 -6.39 -10.08 -5.05
CA GLY A 131 -7.80 -10.14 -4.65
C GLY A 131 -7.93 -10.13 -3.13
N ILE A 132 -9.03 -9.61 -2.64
CA ILE A 132 -9.35 -9.56 -1.22
C ILE A 132 -10.86 -9.74 -1.04
N GLY A 133 -11.25 -10.46 -0.01
CA GLY A 133 -12.63 -10.72 0.34
C GLY A 133 -12.72 -11.41 1.69
N MET A 134 -13.02 -12.69 1.69
CA MET A 134 -12.99 -13.52 2.91
C MET A 134 -11.58 -13.93 3.30
N GLU A 135 -10.66 -13.97 2.33
CA GLU A 135 -9.23 -14.13 2.56
C GLU A 135 -8.53 -12.78 2.38
N ALA A 136 -7.45 -12.54 3.15
CA ALA A 136 -6.64 -11.32 2.99
C ALA A 136 -5.97 -11.28 1.61
N HIS A 137 -5.55 -12.46 1.10
CA HIS A 137 -5.02 -12.61 -0.25
C HIS A 137 -5.76 -13.74 -0.96
N GLU A 138 -6.49 -13.42 -2.02
CA GLU A 138 -7.19 -14.39 -2.88
C GLU A 138 -7.06 -14.01 -4.35
N GLU A 139 -7.55 -14.86 -5.25
CA GLU A 139 -7.65 -14.52 -6.68
C GLU A 139 -8.72 -13.41 -6.90
N PRO A 140 -8.53 -12.55 -7.93
CA PRO A 140 -7.44 -12.57 -8.91
C PRO A 140 -6.22 -11.74 -8.46
N TYR A 141 -5.00 -12.17 -8.86
CA TYR A 141 -3.77 -11.40 -8.60
C TYR A 141 -3.49 -10.39 -9.71
N MET A 142 -3.18 -9.14 -9.34
CA MET A 142 -2.77 -8.06 -10.25
C MET A 142 -1.26 -8.15 -10.46
N VAL A 143 -0.86 -9.04 -11.38
CA VAL A 143 0.53 -9.43 -11.61
C VAL A 143 0.80 -9.65 -13.10
N SER A 144 2.02 -9.39 -13.54
CA SER A 144 2.48 -9.66 -14.91
C SER A 144 2.19 -11.12 -15.31
N GLY A 145 1.64 -11.32 -16.51
CA GLY A 145 1.27 -12.62 -17.06
C GLY A 145 -0.13 -13.11 -16.66
N ASN A 146 -0.83 -12.45 -15.75
CA ASN A 146 -2.23 -12.79 -15.44
C ASN A 146 -3.18 -12.13 -16.43
N THR A 147 -3.65 -12.92 -17.40
CA THR A 147 -4.56 -12.48 -18.48
C THR A 147 -6.04 -12.64 -18.13
N LEU A 148 -6.38 -13.07 -16.92
CA LEU A 148 -7.77 -13.18 -16.49
C LEU A 148 -8.46 -11.81 -16.57
N PRO A 149 -9.69 -11.74 -17.14
CA PRO A 149 -10.43 -10.49 -17.18
C PRO A 149 -10.97 -10.13 -15.80
N ILE A 150 -10.87 -8.87 -15.43
CA ILE A 150 -11.50 -8.33 -14.23
C ILE A 150 -13.02 -8.37 -14.42
N ALA A 151 -13.72 -9.00 -13.49
CA ALA A 151 -15.19 -9.05 -13.48
C ALA A 151 -15.78 -7.93 -12.59
N ALA A 152 -17.01 -7.53 -12.88
CA ALA A 152 -17.72 -6.62 -11.98
C ALA A 152 -17.88 -7.25 -10.59
N GLY A 153 -17.57 -6.49 -9.55
CA GLY A 153 -17.57 -6.95 -8.16
C GLY A 153 -16.25 -7.55 -7.69
N HIS A 154 -15.25 -7.77 -8.56
CA HIS A 154 -13.92 -8.11 -8.06
C HIS A 154 -13.39 -6.97 -7.18
N ALA A 155 -12.97 -7.33 -5.96
CA ALA A 155 -12.24 -6.47 -5.04
C ALA A 155 -10.77 -6.89 -5.03
N PHE A 156 -9.86 -5.94 -5.15
CA PHE A 156 -8.41 -6.20 -5.20
C PHE A 156 -7.61 -5.00 -4.71
N SER A 157 -6.41 -5.25 -4.20
CA SER A 157 -5.49 -4.17 -3.84
C SER A 157 -4.83 -3.55 -5.08
N VAL A 158 -4.51 -2.26 -4.99
CA VAL A 158 -3.59 -1.55 -5.89
C VAL A 158 -2.56 -0.86 -5.01
N GLU A 159 -1.39 -1.50 -4.89
CA GLU A 159 -0.39 -1.24 -3.86
C GLU A 159 1.05 -1.13 -4.41
N PRO A 160 1.32 -0.32 -5.44
CA PRO A 160 2.70 -0.15 -5.89
C PRO A 160 3.62 0.32 -4.76
N GLY A 161 4.91 -0.03 -4.85
CA GLY A 161 5.91 0.36 -3.87
C GLY A 161 7.27 0.60 -4.49
N ILE A 162 8.08 1.42 -3.81
CA ILE A 162 9.48 1.72 -4.15
C ILE A 162 10.32 1.43 -2.91
N TYR A 163 11.29 0.51 -3.01
CA TYR A 163 12.08 0.03 -1.86
C TYR A 163 13.57 0.11 -2.15
N ILE A 164 14.25 1.11 -1.57
CA ILE A 164 15.71 1.33 -1.76
C ILE A 164 16.44 0.83 -0.53
N ALA A 165 17.05 -0.35 -0.67
CA ALA A 165 17.75 -1.01 0.43
C ALA A 165 18.77 -0.10 1.13
N GLY A 166 18.73 -0.10 2.47
CA GLY A 166 19.59 0.73 3.31
C GLY A 166 19.26 2.23 3.33
N LYS A 167 18.13 2.62 2.71
CA LYS A 167 17.66 4.01 2.71
C LYS A 167 16.24 4.12 3.23
N TRP A 168 15.27 3.78 2.40
CA TRP A 168 13.84 3.89 2.72
C TRP A 168 13.01 3.04 1.76
N GLY A 169 11.78 2.79 2.14
CA GLY A 169 10.74 2.25 1.27
C GLY A 169 9.43 2.98 1.47
N MET A 170 8.56 2.90 0.47
CA MET A 170 7.22 3.46 0.53
C MET A 170 6.26 2.61 -0.31
N ARG A 171 5.02 2.50 0.15
CA ARG A 171 3.90 1.86 -0.53
C ARG A 171 2.67 2.73 -0.36
N LEU A 172 1.83 2.79 -1.38
CA LEU A 172 0.53 3.46 -1.32
C LEU A 172 -0.50 2.47 -1.85
N GLU A 173 -1.52 2.20 -1.04
CA GLU A 173 -2.48 1.14 -1.29
C GLU A 173 -3.91 1.54 -1.03
N ASP A 174 -4.78 1.14 -1.95
CA ASP A 174 -6.22 1.05 -1.73
C ASP A 174 -6.74 -0.30 -2.18
N ILE A 175 -7.81 -0.72 -1.54
CA ILE A 175 -8.70 -1.73 -2.08
C ILE A 175 -9.63 -1.05 -3.09
N VAL A 176 -9.71 -1.66 -4.27
CA VAL A 176 -10.49 -1.18 -5.41
C VAL A 176 -11.55 -2.22 -5.76
N VAL A 177 -12.78 -1.77 -5.98
CA VAL A 177 -13.85 -2.62 -6.53
C VAL A 177 -14.10 -2.23 -7.98
N ALA A 178 -13.99 -3.21 -8.89
CA ALA A 178 -14.35 -3.00 -10.29
C ALA A 178 -15.86 -2.94 -10.45
N THR A 179 -16.38 -1.84 -10.99
CA THR A 179 -17.81 -1.68 -11.28
C THR A 179 -18.05 -1.42 -12.76
N HIS A 180 -19.30 -1.57 -13.22
CA HIS A 180 -19.66 -1.26 -14.61
C HIS A 180 -19.48 0.22 -14.98
N THR A 181 -19.38 1.10 -13.99
CA THR A 181 -19.14 2.54 -14.18
C THR A 181 -17.69 2.96 -13.97
N GLY A 182 -16.80 2.01 -13.69
CA GLY A 182 -15.39 2.21 -13.43
C GLY A 182 -14.94 1.68 -12.06
N PRO A 183 -13.64 1.74 -11.77
CA PRO A 183 -13.09 1.33 -10.49
C PRO A 183 -13.48 2.30 -9.37
N VAL A 184 -13.72 1.76 -8.17
CA VAL A 184 -14.05 2.54 -6.97
C VAL A 184 -13.10 2.17 -5.86
N SER A 185 -12.30 3.14 -5.38
CA SER A 185 -11.47 2.95 -4.18
C SER A 185 -12.35 2.91 -2.94
N MET A 186 -12.14 1.89 -2.11
CA MET A 186 -12.87 1.68 -0.87
C MET A 186 -12.24 2.44 0.30
N ASN A 187 -10.94 2.70 0.24
CA ASN A 187 -10.22 3.46 1.24
C ASN A 187 -10.31 4.96 0.91
N THR A 188 -10.90 5.75 1.81
CA THR A 188 -11.18 7.18 1.60
C THR A 188 -10.14 8.11 2.26
N VAL A 189 -9.11 7.54 2.91
CA VAL A 189 -8.04 8.31 3.56
C VAL A 189 -7.17 8.99 2.51
N ASN A 190 -6.77 10.23 2.78
CA ASN A 190 -5.91 11.03 1.89
C ASN A 190 -4.65 10.24 1.47
N HIS A 191 -4.31 10.34 0.18
CA HIS A 191 -3.15 9.68 -0.43
C HIS A 191 -1.87 10.52 -0.34
N ALA A 192 -1.95 11.80 0.01
CA ALA A 192 -0.76 12.65 0.12
C ALA A 192 0.17 12.17 1.24
N LEU A 193 1.47 12.40 1.06
CA LEU A 193 2.45 12.16 2.12
C LEU A 193 2.17 13.09 3.30
N VAL A 194 1.65 12.53 4.37
CA VAL A 194 1.36 13.28 5.59
C VAL A 194 2.67 13.55 6.35
N THR A 195 2.87 14.78 6.80
CA THR A 195 4.01 15.14 7.64
C THR A 195 3.58 15.32 9.08
N VAL A 196 4.37 14.82 10.02
CA VAL A 196 4.16 14.99 11.46
C VAL A 196 5.39 15.60 12.09
N GLU A 197 5.18 16.43 13.11
CA GLU A 197 6.28 16.90 13.95
C GLU A 197 6.84 15.73 14.77
N ALA A 198 8.16 15.66 14.89
CA ALA A 198 8.88 14.60 15.60
C ALA A 198 9.72 15.16 16.75
#